data_4cbf72e15fb0da09f234469838a1e2f4
#
_entry.id   4cbf72e15fb0da09f234469838a1e2f4
#
_cell.length_a   1.000
_cell.length_b   1.000
_cell.length_c   1.000
_cell.angle_alpha   90.00
_cell.angle_beta   90.00
_cell.angle_gamma   90.00
#
_symmetry.space_group_name_H-M   'P 1'
#
loop_
_entity.id
_entity.type
_entity.pdbx_description
1 polymer ?
#
loop_
_entity_poly.entity_id
_entity_poly.type
_entity_poly.pdbx_seq_one_letter_code
_entity_poly.pdbx_strand_id
1 'polypeptide(L)'
;KLGEPMRFEFATGQSINVQNGSFYKCEGGYVNGTNNKNVKIPRGLRWYSGGAKTLVEDFIHCVKTRQRPFRDVECSHRTASLCHLGNIAIKLNRPLKWDPVKEDFIDDIEASSFVDRARRGPWQI
;
A
#
# COMPACT_ATOMS: atom_id res chain seq x y z
N LYS A 1 -0.43 -21.51 -1.20
CA LYS A 1 -0.08 -21.84 -2.60
C LYS A 1 0.10 -20.54 -3.37
N LEU A 2 1.21 -20.38 -4.07
CA LEU A 2 1.41 -19.31 -5.05
C LEU A 2 0.31 -19.44 -6.11
N GLY A 3 -0.58 -18.46 -6.20
CA GLY A 3 -1.64 -18.42 -7.22
C GLY A 3 -3.06 -18.24 -6.69
N GLU A 4 -3.28 -18.27 -5.39
CA GLU A 4 -4.60 -17.93 -4.85
C GLU A 4 -4.80 -16.41 -4.77
N PRO A 5 -6.02 -15.91 -5.05
CA PRO A 5 -6.30 -14.48 -5.00
C PRO A 5 -6.16 -13.98 -3.56
N MET A 6 -5.37 -12.93 -3.37
CA MET A 6 -5.25 -12.24 -2.09
C MET A 6 -6.32 -11.14 -2.03
N ARG A 7 -7.03 -11.06 -0.91
CA ARG A 7 -8.05 -10.04 -0.68
C ARG A 7 -7.68 -9.19 0.53
N PHE A 8 -7.66 -7.90 0.32
CA PHE A 8 -7.56 -6.91 1.39
C PHE A 8 -8.94 -6.29 1.61
N GLU A 9 -9.42 -6.31 2.84
CA GLU A 9 -10.66 -5.67 3.26
C GLU A 9 -10.32 -4.48 4.16
N PHE A 10 -10.89 -3.32 3.87
CA PHE A 10 -10.69 -2.11 4.64
C PHE A 10 -11.91 -1.85 5.54
N ALA A 11 -11.69 -1.18 6.67
CA ALA A 11 -12.75 -0.80 7.61
C ALA A 11 -13.88 0.04 6.96
N THR A 12 -13.58 0.69 5.82
CA THR A 12 -14.54 1.44 5.00
C THR A 12 -15.49 0.55 4.18
N GLY A 13 -15.35 -0.79 4.25
CA GLY A 13 -16.10 -1.74 3.43
C GLY A 13 -15.55 -1.93 2.01
N GLN A 14 -14.54 -1.19 1.63
CA GLN A 14 -13.84 -1.38 0.35
C GLN A 14 -12.98 -2.64 0.38
N SER A 15 -12.79 -3.28 -0.75
CA SER A 15 -11.87 -4.41 -0.86
C SER A 15 -11.01 -4.33 -2.12
N ILE A 16 -9.78 -4.78 -2.00
CA ILE A 16 -8.84 -4.96 -3.12
C ILE A 16 -8.57 -6.45 -3.26
N ASN A 17 -8.85 -7.00 -4.44
CA ASN A 17 -8.46 -8.36 -4.78
C ASN A 17 -7.23 -8.30 -5.68
N VAL A 18 -6.15 -8.93 -5.27
CA VAL A 18 -4.91 -9.05 -6.04
C VAL A 18 -4.84 -10.45 -6.59
N GLN A 19 -4.90 -10.58 -7.91
CA GLN A 19 -4.70 -11.84 -8.63
C GLN A 19 -3.47 -11.74 -9.52
N ASN A 20 -3.00 -12.86 -10.04
CA ASN A 20 -1.96 -12.87 -11.07
C ASN A 20 -2.37 -11.95 -12.23
N GLY A 21 -1.60 -10.88 -12.46
CA GLY A 21 -1.87 -9.88 -13.48
C GLY A 21 -2.29 -8.50 -12.98
N SER A 22 -2.18 -8.23 -11.69
CA SER A 22 -2.38 -6.89 -11.11
C SER A 22 -3.76 -6.28 -11.41
N PHE A 23 -4.82 -7.03 -11.15
CA PHE A 23 -6.19 -6.52 -11.22
C PHE A 23 -6.64 -5.97 -9.88
N TYR A 24 -7.13 -4.75 -9.88
CA TYR A 24 -7.74 -4.12 -8.69
C TYR A 24 -9.24 -4.04 -8.92
N LYS A 25 -10.03 -4.60 -8.01
CA LYS A 25 -11.47 -4.38 -8.00
C LYS A 25 -11.75 -3.10 -7.24
N CYS A 26 -12.19 -2.07 -7.96
CA CYS A 26 -12.60 -0.80 -7.38
C CYS A 26 -14.11 -0.64 -7.48
N GLU A 27 -14.66 0.30 -6.74
CA GLU A 27 -16.05 0.74 -6.92
C GLU A 27 -16.24 1.21 -8.37
N GLY A 28 -17.11 0.52 -9.13
CA GLY A 28 -17.32 0.79 -10.56
C GLY A 28 -16.58 -0.10 -11.55
N GLY A 29 -15.82 -1.12 -11.10
CA GLY A 29 -15.19 -2.08 -12.01
C GLY A 29 -13.82 -2.61 -11.62
N TYR A 30 -13.12 -3.15 -12.61
CA TYR A 30 -11.76 -3.66 -12.47
C TYR A 30 -10.75 -2.74 -13.16
N VAL A 31 -9.64 -2.47 -12.48
CA VAL A 31 -8.48 -1.78 -13.06
C VAL A 31 -7.40 -2.82 -13.33
N ASN A 32 -6.99 -2.95 -14.59
CA ASN A 32 -5.79 -3.72 -14.92
C ASN A 32 -4.58 -2.81 -14.75
N GLY A 33 -3.60 -3.23 -13.97
CA GLY A 33 -2.39 -2.46 -13.69
C GLY A 33 -1.54 -2.11 -14.92
N THR A 34 -1.78 -2.76 -16.06
CA THR A 34 -1.05 -2.51 -17.31
C THR A 34 -1.82 -1.66 -18.33
N ASN A 35 -3.12 -1.40 -18.14
CA ASN A 35 -3.94 -0.74 -19.16
C ASN A 35 -5.04 0.16 -18.55
N ASN A 36 -4.65 1.35 -18.13
CA ASN A 36 -5.52 2.33 -17.47
C ASN A 36 -6.48 3.11 -18.42
N LYS A 37 -6.68 2.66 -19.66
CA LYS A 37 -7.47 3.42 -20.66
C LYS A 37 -8.94 3.57 -20.30
N ASN A 38 -9.48 2.76 -19.40
CA ASN A 38 -10.91 2.73 -19.06
C ASN A 38 -11.24 3.24 -17.65
N VAL A 39 -10.25 3.71 -16.89
CA VAL A 39 -10.48 4.23 -15.54
C VAL A 39 -10.73 5.73 -15.64
N LYS A 40 -11.96 6.14 -15.35
CA LYS A 40 -12.25 7.57 -15.11
C LYS A 40 -11.67 7.92 -13.75
N ILE A 41 -10.55 8.64 -13.76
CA ILE A 41 -9.98 9.20 -12.53
C ILE A 41 -10.99 10.20 -11.96
N PRO A 42 -11.46 10.05 -10.72
CA PRO A 42 -12.39 10.99 -10.12
C PRO A 42 -11.83 12.42 -10.15
N ARG A 43 -12.68 13.40 -10.47
CA ARG A 43 -12.29 14.80 -10.36
C ARG A 43 -11.93 15.11 -8.90
N GLY A 44 -10.77 15.72 -8.67
CA GLY A 44 -10.30 16.09 -7.34
C GLY A 44 -9.25 15.16 -6.74
N LEU A 45 -8.85 14.08 -7.43
CA LEU A 45 -7.64 13.38 -7.04
C LEU A 45 -6.43 14.31 -7.17
N ARG A 46 -5.64 14.35 -6.11
CA ARG A 46 -4.39 15.08 -6.12
C ARG A 46 -3.46 14.48 -7.17
N TRP A 47 -2.86 15.32 -7.98
CA TRP A 47 -1.87 14.96 -8.98
C TRP A 47 -0.55 15.67 -8.68
N TYR A 48 0.45 15.49 -9.51
CA TYR A 48 1.72 16.20 -9.35
C TYR A 48 1.52 17.71 -9.19
N SER A 49 2.27 18.32 -8.29
CA SER A 49 2.21 19.75 -7.99
C SER A 49 3.02 20.56 -9.03
N GLY A 50 2.68 21.85 -9.16
CA GLY A 50 3.46 22.79 -9.97
C GLY A 50 3.57 22.47 -11.46
N GLY A 51 2.65 21.66 -12.01
CA GLY A 51 2.72 21.24 -13.42
C GLY A 51 3.79 20.20 -13.73
N ALA A 52 4.36 19.57 -12.70
CA ALA A 52 5.32 18.48 -12.84
C ALA A 52 4.73 17.32 -13.65
N LYS A 53 5.52 16.72 -14.53
CA LYS A 53 5.14 15.59 -15.37
C LYS A 53 5.66 14.27 -14.84
N THR A 54 6.64 14.32 -13.96
CA THR A 54 7.27 13.14 -13.38
C THR A 54 7.31 13.24 -11.85
N LEU A 55 7.49 12.10 -11.20
CA LEU A 55 7.64 12.03 -9.75
C LEU A 55 8.86 12.81 -9.24
N VAL A 56 9.95 12.78 -10.00
CA VAL A 56 11.18 13.51 -9.64
C VAL A 56 10.98 15.02 -9.75
N GLU A 57 10.33 15.49 -10.80
CA GLU A 57 9.99 16.91 -10.95
C GLU A 57 9.06 17.39 -9.84
N ASP A 58 8.04 16.60 -9.47
CA ASP A 58 7.16 16.89 -8.35
C ASP A 58 7.94 17.00 -7.03
N PHE A 59 8.83 16.05 -6.78
CA PHE A 59 9.68 16.07 -5.60
C PHE A 59 10.56 17.33 -5.54
N ILE A 60 11.27 17.64 -6.64
CA ILE A 60 12.12 18.83 -6.71
C ILE A 60 11.31 20.13 -6.54
N HIS A 61 10.13 20.19 -7.17
CA HIS A 61 9.22 21.33 -7.00
C HIS A 61 8.81 21.48 -5.52
N CYS A 62 8.42 20.39 -4.87
CA CYS A 62 7.99 20.39 -3.48
C CYS A 62 9.13 20.74 -2.51
N VAL A 63 10.36 20.33 -2.79
CA VAL A 63 11.55 20.75 -2.02
C VAL A 63 11.73 22.27 -2.07
N LYS A 64 11.59 22.88 -3.26
CA LYS A 64 11.73 24.33 -3.46
C LYS A 64 10.59 25.13 -2.85
N THR A 65 9.35 24.64 -2.94
CA THR A 65 8.14 25.35 -2.50
C THR A 65 7.69 24.96 -1.09
N ARG A 66 8.35 23.99 -0.47
CA ARG A 66 7.97 23.41 0.84
C ARG A 66 6.55 22.84 0.88
N GLN A 67 6.07 22.39 -0.27
CA GLN A 67 4.80 21.70 -0.39
C GLN A 67 4.95 20.19 -0.19
N ARG A 68 3.86 19.53 0.16
CA ARG A 68 3.81 18.06 0.28
C ARG A 68 3.81 17.44 -1.12
N PRO A 69 4.74 16.52 -1.46
CA PRO A 69 4.77 15.86 -2.75
C PRO A 69 3.55 14.95 -2.95
N PHE A 70 3.24 14.61 -4.19
CA PHE A 70 2.14 13.71 -4.52
C PHE A 70 2.31 12.34 -3.86
N ARG A 71 3.54 11.82 -3.89
CA ARG A 71 3.91 10.60 -3.20
C ARG A 71 4.80 10.91 -2.00
N ASP A 72 4.14 11.34 -0.94
CA ASP A 72 4.84 11.59 0.32
C ASP A 72 5.23 10.29 1.05
N VAL A 73 6.01 10.45 2.10
CA VAL A 73 6.51 9.32 2.88
C VAL A 73 5.39 8.50 3.51
N GLU A 74 4.31 9.13 3.96
CA GLU A 74 3.17 8.44 4.57
C GLU A 74 2.45 7.55 3.54
N CYS A 75 2.17 8.10 2.35
CA CYS A 75 1.58 7.34 1.26
C CYS A 75 2.46 6.15 0.85
N SER A 76 3.77 6.37 0.78
CA SER A 76 4.75 5.32 0.43
C SER A 76 4.85 4.25 1.52
N HIS A 77 4.87 4.65 2.79
CA HIS A 77 4.88 3.75 3.93
C HIS A 77 3.63 2.85 3.94
N ARG A 78 2.43 3.44 3.82
CA ARG A 78 1.17 2.67 3.79
C ARG A 78 1.12 1.69 2.63
N THR A 79 1.62 2.09 1.47
CA THR A 79 1.68 1.21 0.30
C THR A 79 2.65 0.04 0.52
N ALA A 80 3.83 0.30 1.07
CA ALA A 80 4.80 -0.73 1.40
C ALA A 80 4.27 -1.69 2.48
N SER A 81 3.65 -1.15 3.54
CA SER A 81 3.03 -1.95 4.59
C SER A 81 2.00 -2.93 4.02
N LEU A 82 1.12 -2.48 3.12
CA LEU A 82 0.13 -3.36 2.47
C LEU A 82 0.80 -4.54 1.75
N CYS A 83 1.91 -4.31 1.06
CA CYS A 83 2.66 -5.38 0.38
C CYS A 83 3.26 -6.38 1.40
N HIS A 84 3.82 -5.88 2.50
CA HIS A 84 4.38 -6.74 3.54
C HIS A 84 3.30 -7.54 4.27
N LEU A 85 2.17 -6.95 4.61
CA LEU A 85 1.03 -7.64 5.21
C LEU A 85 0.53 -8.79 4.33
N GLY A 86 0.47 -8.56 3.01
CA GLY A 86 0.15 -9.61 2.06
C GLY A 86 1.14 -10.78 2.09
N ASN A 87 2.44 -10.49 2.15
CA ASN A 87 3.47 -11.53 2.26
C ASN A 87 3.35 -12.34 3.56
N ILE A 88 3.06 -11.68 4.68
CA ILE A 88 2.84 -12.35 5.98
C ILE A 88 1.60 -13.25 5.92
N ALA A 89 0.48 -12.74 5.35
CA ALA A 89 -0.74 -13.51 5.20
C ALA A 89 -0.54 -14.77 4.34
N ILE A 90 0.22 -14.66 3.24
CA ILE A 90 0.59 -15.82 2.40
C ILE A 90 1.44 -16.82 3.20
N LYS A 91 2.42 -16.35 3.97
CA LYS A 91 3.30 -17.18 4.75
C LYS A 91 2.55 -17.95 5.83
N LEU A 92 1.63 -17.31 6.53
CA LEU A 92 0.81 -17.91 7.58
C LEU A 92 -0.41 -18.67 7.04
N ASN A 93 -0.74 -18.49 5.76
CA ASN A 93 -1.87 -19.12 5.05
C ASN A 93 -3.20 -19.00 5.80
N ARG A 94 -3.48 -17.84 6.36
CA ARG A 94 -4.73 -17.53 7.07
C ARG A 94 -5.06 -16.04 7.00
N PRO A 95 -6.35 -15.66 7.18
CA PRO A 95 -6.75 -14.26 7.31
C PRO A 95 -6.09 -13.62 8.54
N LEU A 96 -5.66 -12.37 8.40
CA LEU A 96 -5.03 -11.59 9.46
C LEU A 96 -5.82 -10.30 9.67
N LYS A 97 -5.84 -9.80 10.91
CA LYS A 97 -6.42 -8.51 11.26
C LYS A 97 -5.30 -7.54 11.63
N TRP A 98 -5.26 -6.41 10.95
CA TRP A 98 -4.24 -5.38 11.13
C TRP A 98 -4.83 -4.12 11.74
N ASP A 99 -4.16 -3.56 12.74
CA ASP A 99 -4.45 -2.23 13.29
C ASP A 99 -3.51 -1.20 12.63
N PRO A 100 -4.01 -0.32 11.74
CA PRO A 100 -3.17 0.63 11.03
C PRO A 100 -2.68 1.79 11.91
N VAL A 101 -3.22 1.96 13.12
CA VAL A 101 -2.80 3.00 14.06
C VAL A 101 -1.66 2.52 14.94
N LYS A 102 -1.78 1.29 15.44
CA LYS A 102 -0.71 0.65 16.24
C LYS A 102 0.39 0.07 15.36
N GLU A 103 0.11 -0.14 14.08
CA GLU A 103 0.98 -0.84 13.13
C GLU A 103 1.37 -2.24 13.61
N ASP A 104 0.35 -2.98 14.11
CA ASP A 104 0.51 -4.32 14.64
C ASP A 104 -0.71 -5.19 14.33
N PHE A 105 -0.58 -6.51 14.45
CA PHE A 105 -1.69 -7.43 14.29
C PHE A 105 -2.55 -7.51 15.55
N ILE A 106 -3.87 -7.58 15.36
CA ILE A 106 -4.83 -7.63 16.46
C ILE A 106 -4.89 -9.06 17.00
N ASP A 107 -4.54 -9.21 18.28
CA ASP A 107 -4.60 -10.49 19.03
C ASP A 107 -3.86 -11.66 18.35
N ASP A 108 -2.74 -11.38 17.68
CA ASP A 108 -2.01 -12.36 16.90
C ASP A 108 -0.49 -12.22 17.07
N ILE A 109 0.03 -12.82 18.14
CA ILE A 109 1.46 -12.75 18.52
C ILE A 109 2.35 -13.36 17.43
N GLU A 110 1.90 -14.45 16.78
CA GLU A 110 2.65 -15.09 15.71
C GLU A 110 2.82 -14.13 14.52
N ALA A 111 1.73 -13.52 14.06
CA ALA A 111 1.80 -12.54 12.97
C ALA A 111 2.62 -11.32 13.35
N SER A 112 2.46 -10.80 14.58
CA SER A 112 3.24 -9.66 15.10
C SER A 112 4.74 -9.93 15.12
N SER A 113 5.17 -11.16 15.32
CA SER A 113 6.60 -11.54 15.28
C SER A 113 7.26 -11.33 13.91
N PHE A 114 6.47 -11.17 12.84
CA PHE A 114 6.97 -10.88 11.48
C PHE A 114 7.03 -9.39 11.14
N VAL A 115 6.47 -8.52 11.98
CA VAL A 115 6.48 -7.07 11.75
C VAL A 115 7.88 -6.51 11.94
N ASP A 116 8.58 -6.97 12.97
CA ASP A 116 9.97 -6.63 13.19
C ASP A 116 10.80 -7.91 13.42
N ARG A 117 12.03 -7.88 13.02
CA ARG A 117 12.96 -9.00 13.26
C ARG A 117 14.06 -8.59 14.23
N ALA A 118 14.57 -9.58 14.95
CA ALA A 118 15.70 -9.39 15.85
C ALA A 118 16.84 -8.62 15.15
N ARG A 119 17.24 -7.52 15.70
CA ARG A 119 18.33 -6.69 15.20
C ARG A 119 19.66 -7.16 15.77
N ARG A 120 20.73 -7.01 15.00
CA ARG A 120 22.06 -7.31 15.51
C ARG A 120 22.51 -6.21 16.47
N GLY A 121 23.08 -6.58 17.63
CA GLY A 121 23.86 -5.63 18.39
C GLY A 121 25.12 -5.18 17.58
N PRO A 122 25.52 -3.90 17.65
CA PRO A 122 25.03 -2.80 18.48
C PRO A 122 23.91 -1.94 17.82
N TRP A 123 23.32 -2.41 16.72
CA TRP A 123 22.32 -1.67 15.91
C TRP A 123 20.88 -1.82 16.40
N GLN A 124 20.69 -1.98 17.69
CA GLN A 124 19.37 -1.95 18.33
C GLN A 124 18.94 -0.48 18.47
N ILE A 125 18.09 -0.05 17.53
CA ILE A 125 17.49 1.30 17.56
C ILE A 125 16.06 1.12 18.05
#